data_e926a2d1e6a168c7bfa1975adef7e55e
#
_entry.id   e926a2d1e6a168c7bfa1975adef7e55e
#
_cell.length_a   1.000
_cell.length_b   1.000
_cell.length_c   1.000
_cell.angle_alpha   90.00
_cell.angle_beta   90.00
_cell.angle_gamma   90.00
#
_symmetry.space_group_name_H-M   'P 1'
#
loop_
_entity.id
_entity.type
_entity.pdbx_description
1 polymer ?
#
loop_
_entity_poly.entity_id
_entity_poly.type
_entity_poly.pdbx_seq_one_letter_code
_entity_poly.pdbx_strand_id
1 'polypeptide(L)' 'MLHNKIVVCRAEKGWTQEELAKRVGVSRQTIATLEKNKYNPSLILAFKIADIFEKSITDVFDYQEE' A
#
# COMPACT_ATOMS: atom_id res chain seq x y z
N MET A 1 -1.35 -13.12 8.87
CA MET A 1 -2.05 -11.90 8.47
C MET A 1 -1.12 -10.98 7.70
N LEU A 2 -1.60 -10.35 6.65
CA LEU A 2 -0.79 -9.44 5.86
C LEU A 2 -0.78 -8.06 6.51
N HIS A 3 0.41 -7.53 6.73
CA HIS A 3 0.63 -6.18 7.24
C HIS A 3 1.29 -5.34 6.16
N ASN A 4 1.24 -4.02 6.29
CA ASN A 4 1.89 -3.16 5.31
C ASN A 4 2.47 -1.91 5.98
N LYS A 5 3.37 -1.25 5.24
CA LYS A 5 4.02 -0.01 5.65
C LYS A 5 3.63 1.14 4.73
N ILE A 6 2.42 1.10 4.18
CA ILE A 6 1.95 2.11 3.23
C ILE A 6 1.97 3.50 3.86
N VAL A 7 1.51 3.62 5.11
CA VAL A 7 1.50 4.92 5.81
C VAL A 7 2.92 5.50 5.89
N VAL A 8 3.89 4.67 6.27
CA VAL A 8 5.30 5.11 6.38
C VAL A 8 5.84 5.51 5.01
N CYS A 9 5.57 4.69 4.00
CA CYS A 9 6.04 4.96 2.63
C CYS A 9 5.42 6.25 2.08
N ARG A 10 4.13 6.49 2.36
CA ARG A 10 3.48 7.73 1.96
C ARG A 10 4.13 8.93 2.65
N ALA A 11 4.40 8.80 3.95
CA ALA A 11 5.01 9.88 4.71
C ALA A 11 6.37 10.23 4.14
N GLU A 12 7.16 9.24 3.74
CA GLU A 12 8.46 9.46 3.11
C GLU A 12 8.36 10.26 1.81
N LYS A 13 7.28 10.05 1.05
CA LYS A 13 7.03 10.74 -0.21
C LYS A 13 6.27 12.05 -0.03
N GLY A 14 5.71 12.29 1.14
CA GLY A 14 4.86 13.44 1.38
C GLY A 14 3.50 13.33 0.68
N TRP A 15 2.99 12.12 0.46
CA TRP A 15 1.74 11.88 -0.25
C TRP A 15 0.59 11.65 0.70
N THR A 16 -0.60 12.18 0.34
CA THR A 16 -1.86 11.84 0.99
C THR A 16 -2.35 10.49 0.48
N GLN A 17 -3.35 9.92 1.15
CA GLN A 17 -4.04 8.72 0.66
C GLN A 17 -4.59 8.94 -0.74
N GLU A 18 -5.16 10.12 -0.98
CA GLU A 18 -5.72 10.45 -2.28
C GLU A 18 -4.65 10.51 -3.37
N GLU A 19 -3.49 11.07 -3.06
CA GLU A 19 -2.39 11.13 -4.02
C GLU A 19 -1.92 9.72 -4.39
N LEU A 20 -1.73 8.86 -3.40
CA LEU A 20 -1.32 7.49 -3.66
C LEU A 20 -2.38 6.76 -4.49
N ALA A 21 -3.66 6.93 -4.13
CA ALA A 21 -4.77 6.30 -4.85
C ALA A 21 -4.75 6.67 -6.34
N LYS A 22 -4.55 7.96 -6.65
CA LYS A 22 -4.45 8.44 -8.03
C LYS A 22 -3.29 7.80 -8.76
N ARG A 23 -2.15 7.69 -8.11
CA ARG A 23 -0.93 7.16 -8.74
C ARG A 23 -1.04 5.68 -9.08
N VAL A 24 -1.77 4.91 -8.30
CA VAL A 24 -1.94 3.47 -8.56
C VAL A 24 -3.28 3.12 -9.20
N GLY A 25 -4.16 4.11 -9.41
CA GLY A 25 -5.40 3.90 -10.15
C GLY A 25 -6.52 3.25 -9.36
N VAL A 26 -6.61 3.53 -8.05
CA VAL A 26 -7.70 3.03 -7.20
C VAL A 26 -8.34 4.18 -6.45
N SER A 27 -9.42 3.90 -5.71
CA SER A 27 -10.08 4.93 -4.91
C SER A 27 -9.30 5.19 -3.62
N ARG A 28 -9.49 6.39 -3.04
CA ARG A 28 -8.93 6.73 -1.74
C ARG A 28 -9.40 5.74 -0.67
N GLN A 29 -10.66 5.30 -0.75
CA GLN A 29 -11.22 4.34 0.20
C GLN A 29 -10.45 3.02 0.16
N THR A 30 -10.03 2.57 -1.02
CA THR A 30 -9.22 1.36 -1.15
C THR A 30 -7.91 1.51 -0.38
N ILE A 31 -7.23 2.65 -0.52
CA ILE A 31 -5.97 2.89 0.20
C ILE A 31 -6.24 2.93 1.71
N ALA A 32 -7.29 3.63 2.14
CA ALA A 32 -7.62 3.72 3.57
C ALA A 32 -7.88 2.34 4.17
N THR A 33 -8.60 1.49 3.46
CA THR A 33 -8.92 0.13 3.90
C THR A 33 -7.67 -0.75 3.96
N LEU A 34 -6.80 -0.63 2.95
CA LEU A 34 -5.51 -1.33 2.93
C LEU A 34 -4.65 -0.96 4.13
N GLU A 35 -4.56 0.32 4.44
CA GLU A 35 -3.70 0.79 5.54
C GLU A 35 -4.16 0.27 6.90
N LYS A 36 -5.44 -0.07 7.02
CA LYS A 36 -6.01 -0.63 8.25
C LYS A 36 -5.91 -2.16 8.30
N ASN A 37 -5.29 -2.78 7.31
CA ASN A 37 -5.20 -4.24 7.19
C ASN A 37 -6.59 -4.92 7.15
N LYS A 38 -7.58 -4.21 6.58
CA LYS A 38 -8.95 -4.72 6.49
C LYS A 38 -9.25 -5.44 5.18
N TYR A 39 -8.26 -5.54 4.31
CA TYR A 39 -8.46 -6.04 2.97
C TYR A 39 -7.10 -6.43 2.38
N ASN A 40 -7.04 -7.57 1.72
CA ASN A 40 -5.83 -8.01 1.04
C ASN A 40 -5.85 -7.51 -0.39
N PRO A 41 -4.83 -6.78 -0.83
CA PRO A 41 -4.79 -6.31 -2.22
C PRO A 41 -4.58 -7.48 -3.17
N SER A 42 -5.00 -7.30 -4.43
CA SER A 42 -4.59 -8.24 -5.47
C SER A 42 -3.07 -8.17 -5.60
N LEU A 43 -2.48 -9.23 -6.15
CA LEU A 43 -1.03 -9.27 -6.37
C LEU A 43 -0.59 -8.11 -7.28
N ILE A 44 -1.39 -7.83 -8.32
CA ILE A 44 -1.09 -6.73 -9.24
C ILE A 44 -1.08 -5.40 -8.51
N LEU A 45 -2.08 -5.15 -7.67
CA LEU A 45 -2.14 -3.89 -6.91
C LEU A 45 -0.97 -3.77 -5.94
N ALA A 46 -0.61 -4.87 -5.27
CA ALA A 46 0.52 -4.88 -4.35
C ALA A 46 1.83 -4.51 -5.07
N PHE A 47 2.06 -5.08 -6.26
CA PHE A 47 3.24 -4.72 -7.06
C PHE A 47 3.21 -3.27 -7.52
N LYS A 48 2.04 -2.77 -7.94
CA LYS A 48 1.92 -1.36 -8.36
C LYS A 48 2.27 -0.40 -7.21
N ILE A 49 1.79 -0.71 -6.02
CA ILE A 49 2.07 0.10 -4.84
C ILE A 49 3.57 0.09 -4.53
N ALA A 50 4.18 -1.08 -4.53
CA ALA A 50 5.61 -1.18 -4.27
C ALA A 50 6.42 -0.40 -5.31
N ASP A 51 6.05 -0.56 -6.59
CA ASP A 51 6.74 0.14 -7.69
C ASP A 51 6.65 1.65 -7.55
N ILE A 52 5.49 2.20 -7.21
CA ILE A 52 5.33 3.64 -7.11
C ILE A 52 6.16 4.21 -5.95
N PHE A 53 6.40 3.42 -4.91
CA PHE A 53 7.29 3.79 -3.82
C PHE A 53 8.76 3.50 -4.12
N GLU A 54 9.06 2.89 -5.26
CA GLU A 54 10.41 2.49 -5.64
C GLU A 54 11.02 1.53 -4.63
N LYS A 55 10.20 0.59 -4.14
CA LYS A 55 10.61 -0.41 -3.15
C LYS A 55 10.23 -1.80 -3.64
N SER A 56 10.83 -2.83 -3.04
CA SER A 56 10.41 -4.19 -3.30
C SER A 56 9.07 -4.44 -2.59
N ILE A 57 8.32 -5.43 -3.07
CA ILE A 57 7.03 -5.77 -2.47
C ILE A 57 7.18 -6.16 -1.00
N THR A 58 8.28 -6.81 -0.64
CA THR A 58 8.55 -7.24 0.73
C THR A 58 8.97 -6.09 1.64
N ASP A 59 9.36 -4.94 1.07
CA ASP A 59 9.63 -3.72 1.85
C ASP A 59 8.34 -2.98 2.22
N VAL A 60 7.25 -3.25 1.49
CA VAL A 60 5.96 -2.58 1.72
C VAL A 60 4.98 -3.50 2.43
N PHE A 61 4.97 -4.78 2.07
CA PHE A 61 4.03 -5.76 2.62
C PHE A 61 4.80 -6.85 3.37
N ASP A 62 4.22 -7.30 4.47
CA ASP A 62 4.80 -8.30 5.32
C ASP A 62 3.71 -9.28 5.76
N TYR A 63 3.99 -10.58 5.65
CA TYR A 63 3.04 -11.61 6.07
C TYR A 63 3.52 -12.24 7.37
N GLN A 64 2.63 -12.28 8.34
CA GLN A 64 2.91 -12.92 9.63
C GLN A 64 1.85 -13.98 9.90
N GLU A 65 2.30 -15.19 10.18
CA GLU A 65 1.42 -16.26 10.64
C GLU A 65 1.03 -15.99 12.08
N GLU A 66 -0.21 -16.32 12.40
CA GLU A 66 -0.73 -16.18 13.76
C GLU A 66 -0.85 -17.52 14.44
#